data_1c47ac190b9510bda443ddce7738dd18
#
_entry.id   1c47ac190b9510bda443ddce7738dd18
#
_cell.length_a   1.000
_cell.length_b   1.000
_cell.length_c   1.000
_cell.angle_alpha   90.00
_cell.angle_beta   90.00
_cell.angle_gamma   90.00
#
_symmetry.space_group_name_H-M   'P 1'
#
loop_
_entity.id
_entity.type
_entity.pdbx_description
1 polymer ?
#
loop_
_entity_poly.entity_id
_entity_poly.type
_entity_poly.pdbx_seq_one_letter_code
_entity_poly.pdbx_strand_id
1 'polypeptide(L)'
;MNLDDYRKDFNIRQFNNLLRYHEDLLDILEKNTSFLDEHNPSNPERVYCWYNNITEIQKCPHCGKSRKFHKFTYGYFPTCGSKECRAKSVVYGNKFNHNFVEIQKKMRETYAKNHNGYTHNMQDPEFKKKFFDDFKKKHNGVSCGVQTKLAKQNREKSTLEKYGCKYALSSKDVRDKIYEKYGDDAKIKFAKIATDTRKENTLNDIIKKIEELNYTYISNNNNLFKIKCNKCGHINEITRQAINYYYRNSNHIYCNKCEYKELTFRSNFEKEVVSEIGNLIKETKYSVITNKHIYNGKEHFEVDILIPELNLAIDCNGLYWHSELQKEDNFYHYKKKEFIENCGYSLIYIWEDDWNDIYKKDIILSRLSSKLKLNKHIYARKCLIKELTPKLYRDFCNENHLHGSVNASIKVGLFFNDELVEVIGLGKSRKLIGNNKDEVSYELLRLCTKKYINVIGGFSKLMNYVINKFNINSIYSYADLSWIDLKGTSYINSGFYIDKVIDNEYWWVVNNIRENRLNYTKSKLVSLGYDKHLTEIEIMHSLKYYRIFGPGNLKFIYKKKSL
;
A
#
# COMPACT_ATOMS: atom_id res chain seq x y z
N MET A 1 -4.88 -0.41 34.76
CA MET A 1 -3.83 -0.03 33.79
C MET A 1 -3.73 1.48 33.75
N ASN A 2 -2.52 2.04 33.76
CA ASN A 2 -2.33 3.48 33.70
C ASN A 2 -2.00 3.87 32.25
N LEU A 3 -2.77 4.82 31.68
CA LEU A 3 -2.54 5.35 30.31
C LEU A 3 -1.13 5.93 30.12
N ASP A 4 -0.53 6.50 31.17
CA ASP A 4 0.78 7.13 31.10
C ASP A 4 1.95 6.14 30.89
N ASP A 5 1.72 4.84 31.20
CA ASP A 5 2.70 3.80 30.94
C ASP A 5 2.97 3.58 29.44
N TYR A 6 2.00 3.96 28.59
CA TYR A 6 2.11 3.85 27.13
C TYR A 6 2.77 5.05 26.44
N ARG A 7 3.10 6.11 27.18
CA ARG A 7 3.71 7.33 26.58
C ARG A 7 5.18 7.17 26.19
N LYS A 8 5.93 6.31 26.86
CA LYS A 8 7.39 6.19 26.66
C LYS A 8 7.76 5.58 25.30
N ASP A 9 7.01 4.55 24.86
CA ASP A 9 7.23 3.84 23.59
C ASP A 9 6.00 3.93 22.70
N PHE A 10 5.40 5.12 22.61
CA PHE A 10 4.10 5.33 21.98
C PHE A 10 4.09 5.05 20.49
N ASN A 11 3.32 4.05 20.08
CA ASN A 11 2.97 3.77 18.69
C ASN A 11 1.47 3.89 18.49
N ILE A 12 1.03 4.89 17.72
CA ILE A 12 -0.39 5.20 17.50
C ILE A 12 -1.19 4.02 16.94
N ARG A 13 -0.60 3.20 16.07
CA ARG A 13 -1.28 2.04 15.47
C ARG A 13 -1.50 0.94 16.51
N GLN A 14 -0.48 0.64 17.30
CA GLN A 14 -0.57 -0.32 18.38
C GLN A 14 -1.58 0.13 19.45
N PHE A 15 -1.55 1.40 19.81
CA PHE A 15 -2.43 1.97 20.82
C PHE A 15 -3.90 2.00 20.37
N ASN A 16 -4.19 2.42 19.12
CA ASN A 16 -5.54 2.36 18.57
C ASN A 16 -6.09 0.91 18.47
N ASN A 17 -5.21 -0.05 18.29
CA ASN A 17 -5.62 -1.44 18.31
C ASN A 17 -5.88 -1.95 19.74
N LEU A 18 -5.06 -1.54 20.72
CA LEU A 18 -5.32 -1.84 22.14
C LEU A 18 -6.69 -1.30 22.60
N LEU A 19 -7.05 -0.08 22.22
CA LEU A 19 -8.35 0.51 22.54
C LEU A 19 -9.55 -0.29 21.99
N ARG A 20 -9.36 -1.07 20.93
CA ARG A 20 -10.43 -1.93 20.40
C ARG A 20 -10.70 -3.17 21.24
N TYR A 21 -9.73 -3.59 22.04
CA TYR A 21 -9.78 -4.83 22.82
C TYR A 21 -9.86 -4.61 24.34
N HIS A 22 -9.65 -3.37 24.79
CA HIS A 22 -9.63 -2.99 26.21
C HIS A 22 -10.61 -1.85 26.45
N GLU A 23 -11.84 -2.20 26.83
CA GLU A 23 -12.90 -1.23 27.15
C GLU A 23 -12.50 -0.32 28.34
N ASP A 24 -11.78 -0.88 29.32
CA ASP A 24 -11.25 -0.14 30.48
C ASP A 24 -10.26 0.99 30.08
N LEU A 25 -9.41 0.75 29.09
CA LEU A 25 -8.51 1.79 28.56
C LEU A 25 -9.26 2.87 27.78
N LEU A 26 -10.31 2.48 27.06
CA LEU A 26 -11.16 3.41 26.33
C LEU A 26 -11.89 4.32 27.30
N ASP A 27 -12.48 3.77 28.38
CA ASP A 27 -13.18 4.53 29.42
C ASP A 27 -12.26 5.55 30.12
N ILE A 28 -11.00 5.17 30.40
CA ILE A 28 -10.02 6.09 30.99
C ILE A 28 -9.64 7.20 29.99
N LEU A 29 -9.47 6.86 28.70
CA LEU A 29 -9.17 7.83 27.66
C LEU A 29 -10.33 8.82 27.49
N GLU A 30 -11.57 8.36 27.48
CA GLU A 30 -12.77 9.17 27.39
C GLU A 30 -12.90 10.13 28.56
N LYS A 31 -12.68 9.65 29.78
CA LYS A 31 -12.64 10.52 30.98
C LYS A 31 -11.59 11.61 30.89
N ASN A 32 -10.38 11.27 30.43
CA ASN A 32 -9.28 12.23 30.27
C ASN A 32 -9.49 13.23 29.12
N THR A 33 -10.44 12.98 28.23
CA THR A 33 -10.73 13.79 27.06
C THR A 33 -12.21 14.19 26.97
N SER A 34 -12.91 14.21 28.12
CA SER A 34 -14.35 14.51 28.23
C SER A 34 -14.72 15.92 27.70
N PHE A 35 -13.78 16.86 27.68
CA PHE A 35 -13.97 18.18 27.07
C PHE A 35 -14.29 18.14 25.57
N LEU A 36 -14.08 16.98 24.89
CA LEU A 36 -14.41 16.76 23.49
C LEU A 36 -15.83 16.24 23.26
N ASP A 37 -16.53 15.75 24.28
CA ASP A 37 -17.76 14.97 24.15
C ASP A 37 -18.88 15.67 23.37
N GLU A 38 -19.00 16.99 23.53
CA GLU A 38 -19.98 17.81 22.80
C GLU A 38 -19.78 17.79 21.27
N HIS A 39 -18.57 17.41 20.78
CA HIS A 39 -18.22 17.41 19.37
C HIS A 39 -18.19 16.03 18.72
N ASN A 40 -18.63 14.99 19.45
CA ASN A 40 -18.61 13.59 19.02
C ASN A 40 -17.23 13.16 18.42
N PRO A 41 -16.15 13.23 19.22
CA PRO A 41 -14.79 13.01 18.76
C PRO A 41 -14.54 11.57 18.36
N SER A 42 -13.63 11.37 17.39
CA SER A 42 -13.13 10.05 17.05
C SER A 42 -12.09 9.56 18.07
N ASN A 43 -11.94 8.24 18.24
CA ASN A 43 -10.89 7.69 19.11
C ASN A 43 -9.48 8.19 18.75
N PRO A 44 -9.08 8.33 17.46
CA PRO A 44 -7.80 8.94 17.10
C PRO A 44 -7.64 10.39 17.55
N GLU A 45 -8.73 11.16 17.63
CA GLU A 45 -8.72 12.53 18.14
C GLU A 45 -8.50 12.56 19.65
N ARG A 46 -9.22 11.71 20.41
CA ARG A 46 -9.02 11.56 21.86
C ARG A 46 -7.59 11.15 22.18
N VAL A 47 -7.04 10.15 21.46
CA VAL A 47 -5.64 9.72 21.61
C VAL A 47 -4.68 10.85 21.30
N TYR A 48 -4.94 11.65 20.28
CA TYR A 48 -4.11 12.81 19.95
C TYR A 48 -4.11 13.85 21.07
N CYS A 49 -5.29 14.21 21.60
CA CYS A 49 -5.40 15.18 22.68
C CYS A 49 -4.73 14.69 23.96
N TRP A 50 -4.97 13.45 24.36
CA TRP A 50 -4.31 12.85 25.52
C TRP A 50 -2.78 12.81 25.34
N TYR A 51 -2.29 12.34 24.20
CA TYR A 51 -0.84 12.22 23.94
C TYR A 51 -0.13 13.57 23.97
N ASN A 52 -0.76 14.62 23.44
CA ASN A 52 -0.20 15.96 23.37
C ASN A 52 -0.58 16.87 24.56
N ASN A 53 -1.20 16.33 25.62
CA ASN A 53 -1.68 17.08 26.80
C ASN A 53 -2.61 18.27 26.43
N ILE A 54 -3.49 18.06 25.46
CA ILE A 54 -4.50 19.04 25.06
C ILE A 54 -5.71 18.84 25.96
N THR A 55 -6.11 19.89 26.70
CA THR A 55 -7.17 19.86 27.70
C THR A 55 -8.37 20.72 27.34
N GLU A 56 -8.36 21.39 26.17
CA GLU A 56 -9.44 22.24 25.69
C GLU A 56 -9.65 22.11 24.18
N ILE A 57 -10.88 22.47 23.74
CA ILE A 57 -11.25 22.43 22.32
C ILE A 57 -10.38 23.40 21.53
N GLN A 58 -9.77 22.87 20.46
CA GLN A 58 -8.91 23.65 19.56
C GLN A 58 -9.73 24.63 18.71
N LYS A 59 -9.59 25.91 18.96
CA LYS A 59 -10.35 26.97 18.29
C LYS A 59 -9.61 27.60 17.10
N CYS A 60 -10.37 28.02 16.10
CA CYS A 60 -9.85 28.74 14.94
C CYS A 60 -9.32 30.11 15.36
N PRO A 61 -8.07 30.47 15.04
CA PRO A 61 -7.47 31.76 15.46
C PRO A 61 -8.11 32.98 14.80
N HIS A 62 -8.94 32.74 13.75
CA HIS A 62 -9.56 33.86 13.00
C HIS A 62 -11.02 34.12 13.38
N CYS A 63 -11.77 33.12 13.85
CA CYS A 63 -13.20 33.27 14.12
C CYS A 63 -13.68 32.58 15.41
N GLY A 64 -12.80 31.96 16.18
CA GLY A 64 -13.13 31.28 17.43
C GLY A 64 -13.92 29.97 17.33
N LYS A 65 -14.40 29.57 16.14
CA LYS A 65 -15.10 28.28 15.94
C LYS A 65 -14.13 27.09 16.12
N SER A 66 -14.66 25.95 16.56
CA SER A 66 -13.85 24.73 16.70
C SER A 66 -13.15 24.32 15.39
N ARG A 67 -11.92 23.85 15.49
CA ARG A 67 -11.13 23.34 14.39
C ARG A 67 -11.45 21.86 14.19
N LYS A 68 -11.46 21.39 12.94
CA LYS A 68 -11.64 19.98 12.63
C LYS A 68 -10.33 19.21 12.84
N PHE A 69 -10.43 18.06 13.48
CA PHE A 69 -9.31 17.12 13.57
C PHE A 69 -9.03 16.50 12.20
N HIS A 70 -7.76 16.37 11.84
CA HIS A 70 -7.35 15.77 10.58
C HIS A 70 -6.99 14.28 10.78
N LYS A 71 -5.88 14.05 11.45
CA LYS A 71 -5.39 12.73 11.85
C LYS A 71 -4.27 12.89 12.88
N PHE A 72 -3.92 11.80 13.58
CA PHE A 72 -2.94 11.83 14.65
C PHE A 72 -1.60 12.50 14.27
N THR A 73 -1.09 12.22 13.05
CA THR A 73 0.21 12.76 12.59
C THR A 73 0.22 14.28 12.37
N TYR A 74 -0.94 14.88 12.07
CA TYR A 74 -1.07 16.30 11.73
C TYR A 74 -1.91 17.10 12.72
N GLY A 75 -2.63 16.43 13.63
CA GLY A 75 -3.51 17.07 14.59
C GLY A 75 -4.71 17.77 13.95
N TYR A 76 -4.99 18.97 14.40
CA TYR A 76 -6.10 19.78 13.91
C TYR A 76 -5.73 20.61 12.69
N PHE A 77 -6.70 20.82 11.79
CA PHE A 77 -6.51 21.77 10.69
C PHE A 77 -6.18 23.18 11.23
N PRO A 78 -5.42 24.01 10.50
CA PRO A 78 -5.03 25.35 10.96
C PRO A 78 -6.21 26.28 11.23
N THR A 79 -7.37 26.04 10.60
CA THR A 79 -8.59 26.85 10.71
C THR A 79 -9.83 25.97 10.82
N CYS A 80 -11.00 26.59 11.04
CA CYS A 80 -12.31 25.91 11.07
C CYS A 80 -12.77 25.38 9.71
N GLY A 81 -12.05 25.71 8.61
CA GLY A 81 -12.38 25.26 7.25
C GLY A 81 -13.25 26.21 6.43
N SER A 82 -13.74 27.35 6.98
CA SER A 82 -14.45 28.36 6.19
C SER A 82 -13.54 28.98 5.13
N LYS A 83 -14.12 29.41 3.99
CA LYS A 83 -13.38 30.07 2.90
C LYS A 83 -12.59 31.28 3.36
N GLU A 84 -13.21 32.09 4.22
CA GLU A 84 -12.61 33.32 4.76
C GLU A 84 -11.44 33.04 5.71
N CYS A 85 -11.60 32.05 6.60
CA CYS A 85 -10.52 31.65 7.51
C CYS A 85 -9.38 30.97 6.78
N ARG A 86 -9.66 30.15 5.74
CA ARG A 86 -8.63 29.55 4.88
C ARG A 86 -7.85 30.62 4.10
N ALA A 87 -8.54 31.61 3.54
CA ALA A 87 -7.88 32.70 2.81
C ALA A 87 -6.93 33.50 3.72
N LYS A 88 -7.33 33.78 4.97
CA LYS A 88 -6.48 34.42 5.97
C LYS A 88 -5.30 33.57 6.39
N SER A 89 -5.43 32.23 6.37
CA SER A 89 -4.39 31.29 6.76
C SER A 89 -3.33 31.07 5.65
N VAL A 90 -3.67 31.27 4.38
CA VAL A 90 -2.72 31.17 3.25
C VAL A 90 -1.65 32.27 3.31
N VAL A 91 -1.97 33.41 3.88
CA VAL A 91 -1.01 34.50 4.13
C VAL A 91 0.05 34.11 5.18
N TYR A 92 -0.28 33.19 6.08
CA TYR A 92 0.60 32.67 7.13
C TYR A 92 1.08 31.24 6.89
N GLY A 93 1.21 30.85 5.64
CA GLY A 93 1.57 29.48 5.22
C GLY A 93 2.53 28.75 6.16
N ASN A 94 2.16 27.55 6.57
CA ASN A 94 2.96 26.54 7.30
C ASN A 94 3.44 26.86 8.73
N LYS A 95 2.98 27.93 9.41
CA LYS A 95 3.47 28.32 10.75
C LYS A 95 2.63 27.84 11.95
N PHE A 96 1.57 27.06 11.73
CA PHE A 96 0.63 26.69 12.81
C PHE A 96 0.65 25.19 13.15
N ASN A 97 1.85 24.66 13.36
CA ASN A 97 1.99 23.52 14.26
C ASN A 97 2.82 24.02 15.46
N HIS A 98 2.20 24.23 16.63
CA HIS A 98 2.91 24.74 17.81
C HIS A 98 4.15 23.90 18.13
N ASN A 99 4.07 22.58 17.97
CA ASN A 99 5.21 21.67 18.13
C ASN A 99 6.27 21.89 17.03
N PHE A 100 5.88 22.17 15.79
CA PHE A 100 6.83 22.36 14.69
C PHE A 100 7.63 23.67 14.84
N VAL A 101 6.99 24.73 15.31
CA VAL A 101 7.68 26.02 15.60
C VAL A 101 8.66 25.85 16.75
N GLU A 102 8.27 25.13 17.79
CA GLU A 102 9.12 24.88 18.96
C GLU A 102 10.27 23.90 18.64
N ILE A 103 9.98 22.86 17.86
CA ILE A 103 11.00 21.95 17.33
C ILE A 103 11.96 22.69 16.41
N GLN A 104 11.47 23.53 15.49
CA GLN A 104 12.36 24.35 14.65
C GLN A 104 13.16 25.36 15.48
N LYS A 105 12.58 25.95 16.52
CA LYS A 105 13.30 26.84 17.43
C LYS A 105 14.40 26.09 18.18
N LYS A 106 14.10 24.94 18.78
CA LYS A 106 15.10 24.07 19.45
C LYS A 106 16.17 23.57 18.47
N MET A 107 15.80 23.17 17.25
CA MET A 107 16.77 22.81 16.22
C MET A 107 17.70 23.96 15.83
N ARG A 108 17.16 25.19 15.69
CA ARG A 108 17.96 26.40 15.40
C ARG A 108 18.87 26.77 16.56
N GLU A 109 18.38 26.70 17.80
CA GLU A 109 19.15 26.97 19.00
C GLU A 109 20.27 25.93 19.21
N THR A 110 19.98 24.65 19.00
CA THR A 110 20.98 23.57 19.07
C THR A 110 22.02 23.72 17.95
N TYR A 111 21.58 24.06 16.76
CA TYR A 111 22.48 24.30 15.63
C TYR A 111 23.36 25.53 15.91
N ALA A 112 22.79 26.62 16.42
CA ALA A 112 23.52 27.83 16.76
C ALA A 112 24.59 27.62 17.85
N LYS A 113 24.30 26.79 18.85
CA LYS A 113 25.28 26.41 19.91
C LYS A 113 26.49 25.69 19.34
N ASN A 114 26.30 24.85 18.31
CA ASN A 114 27.34 24.03 17.72
C ASN A 114 28.04 24.68 16.52
N HIS A 115 27.56 25.82 16.04
CA HIS A 115 28.02 26.46 14.80
C HIS A 115 28.13 28.00 14.96
N ASN A 116 28.89 28.45 15.96
CA ASN A 116 29.27 29.86 16.14
C ASN A 116 28.09 30.87 16.09
N GLY A 117 26.93 30.51 16.59
CA GLY A 117 25.76 31.37 16.64
C GLY A 117 24.90 31.39 15.36
N TYR A 118 25.27 30.69 14.31
CA TYR A 118 24.45 30.60 13.09
C TYR A 118 23.26 29.65 13.31
N THR A 119 22.08 30.07 12.96
CA THR A 119 20.83 29.29 13.15
C THR A 119 20.52 28.33 12.00
N HIS A 120 21.33 28.37 10.93
CA HIS A 120 21.18 27.55 9.73
C HIS A 120 22.52 27.43 9.00
N ASN A 121 22.87 26.22 8.51
CA ASN A 121 24.14 25.92 7.83
C ASN A 121 24.49 26.89 6.68
N MET A 122 23.49 27.40 5.94
CA MET A 122 23.72 28.36 4.86
C MET A 122 23.99 29.79 5.34
N GLN A 123 23.89 30.07 6.63
CA GLN A 123 24.31 31.33 7.25
C GLN A 123 25.81 31.30 7.65
N ASP A 124 26.36 30.11 7.86
CA ASP A 124 27.78 29.92 8.15
C ASP A 124 28.60 30.17 6.88
N PRO A 125 29.51 31.17 6.85
CA PRO A 125 30.31 31.50 5.68
C PRO A 125 31.21 30.35 5.22
N GLU A 126 31.77 29.56 6.14
CA GLU A 126 32.65 28.43 5.81
C GLU A 126 31.86 27.28 5.20
N PHE A 127 30.72 26.92 5.83
CA PHE A 127 29.83 25.93 5.27
C PHE A 127 29.30 26.33 3.90
N LYS A 128 28.88 27.60 3.77
CA LYS A 128 28.38 28.15 2.52
C LYS A 128 29.44 28.11 1.41
N LYS A 129 30.67 28.48 1.73
CA LYS A 129 31.81 28.40 0.79
C LYS A 129 32.08 26.96 0.38
N LYS A 130 32.19 26.04 1.35
CA LYS A 130 32.40 24.62 1.09
C LYS A 130 31.27 24.02 0.24
N PHE A 131 30.02 24.32 0.58
CA PHE A 131 28.83 23.88 -0.19
C PHE A 131 28.89 24.33 -1.64
N PHE A 132 29.20 25.61 -1.90
CA PHE A 132 29.29 26.12 -3.25
C PHE A 132 30.52 25.60 -4.01
N ASP A 133 31.63 25.36 -3.33
CA ASP A 133 32.82 24.78 -3.93
C ASP A 133 32.60 23.31 -4.27
N ASP A 134 31.98 22.54 -3.41
CA ASP A 134 31.59 21.15 -3.66
C ASP A 134 30.52 21.06 -4.76
N PHE A 135 29.60 22.02 -4.77
CA PHE A 135 28.59 22.12 -5.83
C PHE A 135 29.23 22.45 -7.19
N LYS A 136 30.16 23.41 -7.24
CA LYS A 136 30.93 23.74 -8.45
C LYS A 136 31.75 22.56 -8.96
N LYS A 137 32.40 21.80 -8.04
CA LYS A 137 33.10 20.57 -8.38
C LYS A 137 32.19 19.50 -8.97
N LYS A 138 30.98 19.31 -8.38
CA LYS A 138 29.97 18.35 -8.85
C LYS A 138 29.31 18.73 -10.17
N HIS A 139 29.23 20.02 -10.49
CA HIS A 139 28.46 20.54 -11.62
C HIS A 139 29.28 21.34 -12.63
N ASN A 140 30.53 20.92 -12.85
CA ASN A 140 31.44 21.49 -13.88
C ASN A 140 31.53 23.01 -13.83
N GLY A 141 31.67 23.59 -12.65
CA GLY A 141 31.88 25.01 -12.47
C GLY A 141 30.60 25.87 -12.42
N VAL A 142 29.42 25.28 -12.55
CA VAL A 142 28.12 26.00 -12.47
C VAL A 142 27.77 26.27 -11.01
N SER A 143 27.51 27.54 -10.64
CA SER A 143 27.06 27.93 -9.30
C SER A 143 25.56 27.71 -9.13
N CYS A 144 25.16 27.09 -8.00
CA CYS A 144 23.77 26.92 -7.62
C CYS A 144 23.06 28.28 -7.39
N GLY A 145 21.85 28.46 -7.89
CA GLY A 145 21.07 29.69 -7.64
C GLY A 145 20.17 30.13 -8.79
N VAL A 146 20.23 29.44 -9.92
CA VAL A 146 19.60 29.88 -11.19
C VAL A 146 18.07 29.75 -11.22
N GLN A 147 17.46 29.05 -10.25
CA GLN A 147 16.01 28.80 -10.24
C GLN A 147 15.23 29.54 -9.15
N THR A 148 15.86 30.34 -8.30
CA THR A 148 15.14 31.14 -7.30
C THR A 148 14.46 32.35 -7.96
N LYS A 149 13.33 32.78 -7.40
CA LYS A 149 12.60 33.99 -7.87
C LYS A 149 13.52 35.21 -7.92
N LEU A 150 14.40 35.35 -6.94
CA LEU A 150 15.38 36.45 -6.87
C LEU A 150 16.45 36.35 -7.98
N ALA A 151 16.99 35.15 -8.26
CA ALA A 151 17.95 34.97 -9.34
C ALA A 151 17.34 35.22 -10.72
N LYS A 152 16.05 34.89 -10.88
CA LYS A 152 15.28 35.18 -12.09
C LYS A 152 15.06 36.67 -12.27
N GLN A 153 14.70 37.39 -11.20
CA GLN A 153 14.56 38.85 -11.19
C GLN A 153 15.89 39.56 -11.47
N ASN A 154 16.98 39.13 -10.83
CA ASN A 154 18.31 39.72 -11.05
C ASN A 154 18.81 39.50 -12.48
N ARG A 155 18.50 38.32 -13.06
CA ARG A 155 18.82 38.04 -14.47
C ARG A 155 17.98 38.90 -15.41
N GLU A 156 16.68 39.04 -15.17
CA GLU A 156 15.79 39.91 -15.93
C GLU A 156 16.26 41.36 -15.86
N LYS A 157 16.63 41.84 -14.67
CA LYS A 157 17.18 43.19 -14.45
C LYS A 157 18.49 43.41 -15.22
N SER A 158 19.45 42.50 -15.06
CA SER A 158 20.74 42.57 -15.80
C SER A 158 20.57 42.48 -17.30
N THR A 159 19.60 41.73 -17.80
CA THR A 159 19.31 41.61 -19.24
C THR A 159 18.65 42.89 -19.75
N LEU A 160 17.76 43.48 -18.95
CA LEU A 160 17.11 44.76 -19.27
C LEU A 160 18.13 45.90 -19.33
N GLU A 161 19.04 45.96 -18.34
CA GLU A 161 20.09 46.98 -18.28
C GLU A 161 21.09 46.86 -19.50
N LYS A 162 21.42 45.62 -19.89
CA LYS A 162 22.40 45.37 -20.94
C LYS A 162 21.85 45.47 -22.37
N TYR A 163 20.59 45.05 -22.56
CA TYR A 163 20.00 44.87 -23.88
C TYR A 163 18.71 45.66 -24.10
N GLY A 164 18.24 46.43 -23.10
CA GLY A 164 17.00 47.20 -23.16
C GLY A 164 15.71 46.40 -23.23
N CYS A 165 15.78 45.06 -22.96
CA CYS A 165 14.63 44.16 -23.03
C CYS A 165 14.77 43.00 -22.08
N LYS A 166 13.63 42.36 -21.72
CA LYS A 166 13.54 41.26 -20.73
C LYS A 166 14.34 40.02 -21.11
N TYR A 167 14.47 39.73 -22.38
CA TYR A 167 15.20 38.58 -22.92
C TYR A 167 16.21 39.04 -23.99
N ALA A 168 17.47 38.62 -23.89
CA ALA A 168 18.53 39.02 -24.81
C ALA A 168 18.17 38.80 -26.30
N LEU A 169 17.50 37.70 -26.62
CA LEU A 169 17.01 37.41 -27.98
C LEU A 169 15.85 38.29 -28.45
N SER A 170 15.25 39.08 -27.57
CA SER A 170 14.25 40.10 -27.95
C SER A 170 14.88 41.42 -28.39
N SER A 171 16.18 41.63 -28.11
CA SER A 171 16.92 42.79 -28.57
C SER A 171 17.18 42.69 -30.06
N LYS A 172 16.96 43.80 -30.79
CA LYS A 172 17.21 43.89 -32.23
C LYS A 172 18.71 43.68 -32.52
N ASP A 173 19.58 44.34 -31.77
CA ASP A 173 21.04 44.25 -31.93
C ASP A 173 21.58 42.82 -31.75
N VAL A 174 21.02 42.06 -30.82
CA VAL A 174 21.40 40.66 -30.60
C VAL A 174 20.92 39.79 -31.76
N ARG A 175 19.72 40.03 -32.24
CA ARG A 175 19.18 39.30 -33.40
C ARG A 175 19.98 39.59 -34.69
N ASP A 176 20.28 40.87 -34.93
CA ASP A 176 21.03 41.28 -36.11
C ASP A 176 22.43 40.65 -36.13
N LYS A 177 23.16 40.64 -35.02
CA LYS A 177 24.45 39.92 -34.87
C LYS A 177 24.33 38.41 -35.08
N ILE A 178 23.22 37.80 -34.71
CA ILE A 178 22.94 36.39 -34.96
C ILE A 178 22.67 36.15 -36.44
N TYR A 179 21.90 37.04 -37.08
CA TYR A 179 21.63 36.96 -38.51
C TYR A 179 22.88 37.17 -39.35
N GLU A 180 23.74 38.16 -39.00
CA GLU A 180 25.03 38.38 -39.64
C GLU A 180 25.93 37.13 -39.61
N LYS A 181 25.94 36.41 -38.47
CA LYS A 181 26.79 35.24 -38.29
C LYS A 181 26.25 33.96 -38.91
N TYR A 182 24.93 33.76 -38.94
CA TYR A 182 24.31 32.46 -39.26
C TYR A 182 23.30 32.50 -40.42
N GLY A 183 22.98 33.71 -40.99
CA GLY A 183 22.02 33.89 -42.08
C GLY A 183 20.56 33.58 -41.70
N ASP A 184 19.70 33.50 -42.73
CA ASP A 184 18.25 33.32 -42.56
C ASP A 184 17.87 32.00 -41.84
N ASP A 185 18.72 30.98 -41.91
CA ASP A 185 18.53 29.69 -41.21
C ASP A 185 18.99 29.69 -39.75
N ALA A 186 19.36 30.86 -39.21
CA ALA A 186 19.89 30.98 -37.84
C ALA A 186 19.02 30.30 -36.80
N LYS A 187 17.68 30.44 -36.86
CA LYS A 187 16.74 29.81 -35.91
C LYS A 187 16.79 28.29 -35.99
N ILE A 188 16.83 27.73 -37.19
CA ILE A 188 16.87 26.28 -37.43
C ILE A 188 18.21 25.72 -36.96
N LYS A 189 19.32 26.39 -37.31
CA LYS A 189 20.67 26.00 -36.86
C LYS A 189 20.82 26.04 -35.35
N PHE A 190 20.34 27.09 -34.66
CA PHE A 190 20.37 27.19 -33.20
C PHE A 190 19.49 26.14 -32.52
N ALA A 191 18.27 25.91 -33.03
CA ALA A 191 17.39 24.87 -32.51
C ALA A 191 18.03 23.47 -32.66
N LYS A 192 18.68 23.21 -33.79
CA LYS A 192 19.37 21.94 -34.04
C LYS A 192 20.58 21.76 -33.10
N ILE A 193 21.46 22.77 -33.02
CA ILE A 193 22.63 22.75 -32.10
C ILE A 193 22.17 22.57 -30.66
N ALA A 194 21.15 23.30 -30.18
CA ALA A 194 20.64 23.16 -28.84
C ALA A 194 20.04 21.78 -28.58
N THR A 195 19.39 21.17 -29.57
CA THR A 195 18.81 19.84 -29.48
C THR A 195 19.91 18.77 -29.46
N ASP A 196 20.91 18.90 -30.33
CA ASP A 196 22.01 17.93 -30.40
C ASP A 196 22.90 18.00 -29.14
N THR A 197 23.21 19.18 -28.63
CA THR A 197 23.93 19.35 -27.35
C THR A 197 23.14 18.79 -26.16
N ARG A 198 21.81 18.96 -26.13
CA ARG A 198 20.96 18.34 -25.08
C ARG A 198 20.97 16.83 -25.18
N LYS A 199 20.88 16.26 -26.39
CA LYS A 199 20.94 14.79 -26.59
C LYS A 199 22.29 14.25 -26.14
N GLU A 200 23.38 14.88 -26.52
CA GLU A 200 24.75 14.49 -26.18
C GLU A 200 24.98 14.56 -24.66
N ASN A 201 24.63 15.67 -24.00
CA ASN A 201 24.73 15.82 -22.55
C ASN A 201 23.87 14.79 -21.81
N THR A 202 22.68 14.47 -22.35
CA THR A 202 21.80 13.47 -21.76
C THR A 202 22.36 12.06 -21.93
N LEU A 203 22.99 11.76 -23.05
CA LEU A 203 23.64 10.47 -23.30
C LEU A 203 24.87 10.30 -22.40
N ASN A 204 25.72 11.32 -22.31
CA ASN A 204 26.92 11.30 -21.46
C ASN A 204 26.55 11.12 -19.97
N ASP A 205 25.46 11.75 -19.48
CA ASP A 205 24.93 11.52 -18.13
C ASP A 205 24.51 10.06 -17.91
N ILE A 206 23.87 9.43 -18.88
CA ILE A 206 23.48 8.03 -18.79
C ILE A 206 24.69 7.09 -18.85
N ILE A 207 25.66 7.36 -19.73
CA ILE A 207 26.92 6.57 -19.82
C ILE A 207 27.65 6.62 -18.48
N LYS A 208 27.80 7.80 -17.89
CA LYS A 208 28.40 7.96 -16.57
C LYS A 208 27.69 7.13 -15.49
N LYS A 209 26.36 7.13 -15.47
CA LYS A 209 25.58 6.29 -14.54
C LYS A 209 25.81 4.80 -14.76
N ILE A 210 25.93 4.35 -16.02
CA ILE A 210 26.23 2.96 -16.36
C ILE A 210 27.61 2.57 -15.81
N GLU A 211 28.60 3.44 -15.96
CA GLU A 211 29.97 3.20 -15.45
C GLU A 211 30.01 3.17 -13.91
N GLU A 212 29.34 4.10 -13.25
CA GLU A 212 29.20 4.12 -11.78
C GLU A 212 28.45 2.89 -11.25
N LEU A 213 27.59 2.26 -12.05
CA LEU A 213 26.90 1.01 -11.74
C LEU A 213 27.73 -0.25 -12.08
N ASN A 214 29.03 -0.09 -12.38
CA ASN A 214 29.99 -1.17 -12.69
C ASN A 214 29.69 -1.93 -13.99
N TYR A 215 29.24 -1.20 -15.01
CA TYR A 215 29.04 -1.70 -16.37
C TYR A 215 29.78 -0.83 -17.39
N THR A 216 30.09 -1.40 -18.55
CA THR A 216 30.65 -0.69 -19.69
C THR A 216 29.56 -0.45 -20.73
N TYR A 217 29.36 0.78 -21.14
CA TYR A 217 28.47 1.13 -22.24
C TYR A 217 29.01 0.59 -23.58
N ILE A 218 28.16 -0.01 -24.40
CA ILE A 218 28.52 -0.51 -25.75
C ILE A 218 27.87 0.37 -26.84
N SER A 219 26.54 0.44 -26.80
CA SER A 219 25.74 1.16 -27.80
C SER A 219 24.31 1.40 -27.25
N ASN A 220 23.57 2.26 -27.93
CA ASN A 220 22.14 2.42 -27.68
C ASN A 220 21.35 2.56 -28.98
N ASN A 221 20.11 2.09 -28.94
CA ASN A 221 19.11 2.35 -29.96
C ASN A 221 17.89 2.98 -29.27
N ASN A 222 17.68 4.27 -29.50
CA ASN A 222 16.68 5.09 -28.84
C ASN A 222 16.77 5.02 -27.31
N ASN A 223 15.86 4.30 -26.67
CA ASN A 223 15.75 4.20 -25.22
C ASN A 223 16.34 2.90 -24.64
N LEU A 224 16.85 2.00 -25.50
CA LEU A 224 17.43 0.71 -25.12
C LEU A 224 18.95 0.80 -25.21
N PHE A 225 19.65 0.49 -24.13
CA PHE A 225 21.10 0.53 -23.97
C PHE A 225 21.67 -0.87 -23.90
N LYS A 226 22.68 -1.15 -24.69
CA LYS A 226 23.51 -2.36 -24.57
C LYS A 226 24.67 -2.04 -23.65
N ILE A 227 24.77 -2.79 -22.56
CA ILE A 227 25.79 -2.62 -21.54
C ILE A 227 26.48 -3.95 -21.26
N LYS A 228 27.79 -3.91 -21.04
CA LYS A 228 28.61 -5.09 -20.72
C LYS A 228 28.89 -5.14 -19.23
N CYS A 229 28.57 -6.25 -18.60
CA CYS A 229 28.89 -6.49 -17.19
C CYS A 229 30.41 -6.58 -17.00
N ASN A 230 30.99 -5.76 -16.11
CA ASN A 230 32.42 -5.77 -15.86
C ASN A 230 32.90 -7.01 -15.10
N LYS A 231 31.99 -7.74 -14.41
CA LYS A 231 32.29 -8.96 -13.66
C LYS A 231 32.42 -10.20 -14.57
N CYS A 232 31.52 -10.38 -15.55
CA CYS A 232 31.46 -11.60 -16.34
C CYS A 232 31.51 -11.40 -17.86
N GLY A 233 31.56 -10.17 -18.33
CA GLY A 233 31.61 -9.81 -19.75
C GLY A 233 30.30 -9.99 -20.53
N HIS A 234 29.20 -10.41 -19.87
CA HIS A 234 27.91 -10.60 -20.54
C HIS A 234 27.29 -9.26 -20.96
N ILE A 235 26.65 -9.25 -22.14
CA ILE A 235 25.96 -8.08 -22.68
C ILE A 235 24.50 -8.13 -22.25
N ASN A 236 24.03 -7.11 -21.54
CA ASN A 236 22.65 -6.91 -21.14
C ASN A 236 22.02 -5.78 -21.95
N GLU A 237 20.72 -5.86 -22.20
CA GLU A 237 19.91 -4.79 -22.76
C GLU A 237 19.03 -4.19 -21.67
N ILE A 238 19.09 -2.86 -21.51
CA ILE A 238 18.42 -2.15 -20.41
C ILE A 238 17.86 -0.81 -20.91
N THR A 239 16.70 -0.41 -20.40
CA THR A 239 16.10 0.87 -20.75
C THR A 239 16.70 2.02 -19.94
N ARG A 240 16.64 3.25 -20.47
CA ARG A 240 17.04 4.46 -19.75
C ARG A 240 16.33 4.62 -18.41
N GLN A 241 15.04 4.29 -18.35
CA GLN A 241 14.25 4.38 -17.13
C GLN A 241 14.79 3.42 -16.06
N ALA A 242 15.11 2.19 -16.43
CA ALA A 242 15.69 1.21 -15.53
C ALA A 242 17.08 1.62 -15.04
N ILE A 243 17.95 2.17 -15.90
CA ILE A 243 19.25 2.70 -15.48
C ILE A 243 19.07 3.79 -14.42
N ASN A 244 18.18 4.75 -14.67
CA ASN A 244 17.92 5.82 -13.71
C ASN A 244 17.29 5.31 -12.40
N TYR A 245 16.46 4.27 -12.47
CA TYR A 245 15.86 3.63 -11.31
C TYR A 245 16.93 2.95 -10.44
N TYR A 246 17.76 2.11 -11.03
CA TYR A 246 18.85 1.42 -10.30
C TYR A 246 19.86 2.39 -9.72
N TYR A 247 20.21 3.44 -10.47
CA TYR A 247 21.13 4.49 -10.00
C TYR A 247 20.62 5.23 -8.77
N ARG A 248 19.29 5.47 -8.67
CA ARG A 248 18.68 6.21 -7.54
C ARG A 248 18.39 5.35 -6.33
N ASN A 249 18.05 4.09 -6.54
CA ASN A 249 17.45 3.26 -5.48
C ASN A 249 18.35 2.13 -4.98
N SER A 250 19.16 1.51 -5.85
CA SER A 250 19.96 0.34 -5.48
C SER A 250 21.46 0.51 -5.69
N ASN A 251 21.86 1.51 -6.45
CA ASN A 251 23.24 1.72 -6.91
C ASN A 251 23.88 0.46 -7.56
N HIS A 252 23.05 -0.43 -8.11
CA HIS A 252 23.45 -1.69 -8.71
C HIS A 252 22.48 -2.14 -9.81
N ILE A 253 23.01 -2.63 -10.95
CA ILE A 253 22.27 -3.32 -12.01
C ILE A 253 22.59 -4.81 -11.92
N TYR A 254 21.57 -5.65 -11.92
CA TYR A 254 21.75 -7.09 -11.87
C TYR A 254 22.09 -7.66 -13.24
N CYS A 255 23.19 -8.40 -13.33
CA CYS A 255 23.59 -9.08 -14.55
C CYS A 255 22.83 -10.39 -14.74
N ASN A 256 22.18 -10.54 -15.88
CA ASN A 256 21.40 -11.73 -16.21
C ASN A 256 22.22 -13.05 -16.24
N LYS A 257 23.54 -12.98 -16.26
CA LYS A 257 24.42 -14.17 -16.32
C LYS A 257 25.12 -14.47 -15.00
N CYS A 258 25.79 -13.52 -14.37
CA CYS A 258 26.61 -13.80 -13.19
C CYS A 258 25.88 -13.59 -11.86
N GLU A 259 24.75 -12.93 -11.87
CA GLU A 259 23.93 -12.64 -10.69
C GLU A 259 22.60 -13.39 -10.68
N TYR A 260 22.39 -14.26 -11.67
CA TYR A 260 21.18 -15.08 -11.79
C TYR A 260 20.95 -16.06 -10.62
N LYS A 261 21.92 -16.19 -9.73
CA LYS A 261 21.82 -17.02 -8.50
C LYS A 261 21.34 -16.24 -7.28
N GLU A 262 21.32 -14.92 -7.33
CA GLU A 262 20.79 -14.10 -6.23
C GLU A 262 19.32 -13.77 -6.51
N LEU A 263 18.50 -13.92 -5.46
CA LEU A 263 17.08 -13.62 -5.51
C LEU A 263 16.88 -12.16 -5.96
N THR A 264 16.17 -11.95 -7.08
CA THR A 264 15.85 -10.61 -7.57
C THR A 264 14.49 -10.18 -7.04
N PHE A 265 14.43 -8.98 -6.46
CA PHE A 265 13.19 -8.42 -5.92
C PHE A 265 12.86 -7.13 -6.66
N ARG A 266 11.58 -6.94 -6.99
CA ARG A 266 11.08 -5.71 -7.61
C ARG A 266 10.64 -4.66 -6.59
N SER A 267 10.33 -5.10 -5.36
CA SER A 267 9.89 -4.23 -4.28
C SER A 267 10.42 -4.69 -2.92
N ASN A 268 10.47 -3.78 -1.95
CA ASN A 268 10.77 -4.12 -0.55
C ASN A 268 9.73 -5.07 0.04
N PHE A 269 8.48 -4.92 -0.35
CA PHE A 269 7.39 -5.80 0.05
C PHE A 269 7.64 -7.26 -0.40
N GLU A 270 7.97 -7.47 -1.68
CA GLU A 270 8.32 -8.79 -2.22
C GLU A 270 9.53 -9.39 -1.47
N LYS A 271 10.58 -8.58 -1.23
CA LYS A 271 11.76 -9.00 -0.47
C LYS A 271 11.41 -9.47 0.94
N GLU A 272 10.54 -8.76 1.64
CA GLU A 272 10.08 -9.16 2.97
C GLU A 272 9.30 -10.47 2.93
N VAL A 273 8.38 -10.64 1.97
CA VAL A 273 7.62 -11.88 1.82
C VAL A 273 8.55 -13.07 1.56
N VAL A 274 9.53 -12.92 0.67
CA VAL A 274 10.52 -13.98 0.38
C VAL A 274 11.36 -14.29 1.61
N SER A 275 11.79 -13.29 2.36
CA SER A 275 12.56 -13.47 3.59
C SER A 275 11.77 -14.27 4.64
N GLU A 276 10.49 -13.94 4.83
CA GLU A 276 9.63 -14.66 5.78
C GLU A 276 9.34 -16.10 5.31
N ILE A 277 9.11 -16.32 4.01
CA ILE A 277 8.99 -17.67 3.45
C ILE A 277 10.29 -18.45 3.66
N GLY A 278 11.45 -17.83 3.41
CA GLY A 278 12.76 -18.42 3.66
C GLY A 278 12.93 -18.86 5.11
N ASN A 279 12.49 -18.03 6.07
CA ASN A 279 12.49 -18.38 7.48
C ASN A 279 11.59 -19.59 7.79
N LEU A 280 10.38 -19.64 7.20
CA LEU A 280 9.44 -20.74 7.39
C LEU A 280 9.97 -22.08 6.86
N ILE A 281 10.65 -22.07 5.71
CA ILE A 281 11.11 -23.31 5.03
C ILE A 281 12.55 -23.73 5.38
N LYS A 282 13.23 -22.97 6.26
CA LYS A 282 14.65 -23.15 6.58
C LYS A 282 15.06 -24.59 6.89
N GLU A 283 14.17 -25.36 7.54
CA GLU A 283 14.41 -26.76 7.92
C GLU A 283 13.77 -27.76 6.95
N THR A 284 13.32 -27.30 5.79
CA THR A 284 12.67 -28.12 4.76
C THR A 284 13.60 -28.35 3.56
N LYS A 285 13.13 -29.18 2.62
CA LYS A 285 13.79 -29.38 1.31
C LYS A 285 13.23 -28.46 0.23
N TYR A 286 12.39 -27.48 0.60
CA TYR A 286 11.77 -26.59 -0.35
C TYR A 286 12.73 -25.52 -0.84
N SER A 287 12.62 -25.16 -2.11
CA SER A 287 13.36 -24.08 -2.74
C SER A 287 12.43 -22.91 -3.09
N VAL A 288 13.00 -21.71 -3.16
CA VAL A 288 12.29 -20.48 -3.60
C VAL A 288 12.91 -20.04 -4.92
N ILE A 289 12.06 -19.85 -5.92
CA ILE A 289 12.42 -19.21 -7.19
C ILE A 289 11.64 -17.93 -7.29
N THR A 290 12.31 -16.81 -7.57
CA THR A 290 11.65 -15.51 -7.74
C THR A 290 11.50 -15.14 -9.22
N ASN A 291 10.49 -14.33 -9.54
CA ASN A 291 10.23 -13.77 -10.88
C ASN A 291 10.19 -14.85 -11.98
N LYS A 292 9.44 -15.92 -11.73
CA LYS A 292 9.36 -17.07 -12.66
C LYS A 292 8.26 -16.86 -13.70
N HIS A 293 8.63 -16.92 -14.98
CA HIS A 293 7.65 -17.00 -16.06
C HIS A 293 7.13 -18.44 -16.22
N ILE A 294 5.81 -18.58 -16.23
CA ILE A 294 5.09 -19.83 -16.47
C ILE A 294 4.43 -19.72 -17.84
N TYR A 295 4.65 -20.70 -18.71
CA TYR A 295 4.24 -20.70 -20.11
C TYR A 295 3.16 -21.73 -20.37
N ASN A 296 2.19 -21.39 -21.21
CA ASN A 296 1.26 -22.31 -21.83
C ASN A 296 1.22 -22.02 -23.34
N GLY A 297 2.16 -22.61 -24.08
CA GLY A 297 2.35 -22.32 -25.50
C GLY A 297 2.88 -20.92 -25.75
N LYS A 298 2.05 -20.02 -26.34
CA LYS A 298 2.45 -18.64 -26.67
C LYS A 298 2.24 -17.64 -25.52
N GLU A 299 1.33 -17.94 -24.60
CA GLU A 299 1.00 -17.07 -23.49
C GLU A 299 1.88 -17.40 -22.29
N HIS A 300 2.15 -16.40 -21.48
CA HIS A 300 2.86 -16.57 -20.23
C HIS A 300 2.47 -15.51 -19.22
N PHE A 301 2.58 -15.88 -17.95
CA PHE A 301 2.53 -14.95 -16.81
C PHE A 301 3.74 -15.15 -15.93
N GLU A 302 4.23 -14.05 -15.38
CA GLU A 302 5.26 -14.07 -14.36
C GLU A 302 4.60 -14.19 -12.99
N VAL A 303 5.18 -15.02 -12.12
CA VAL A 303 4.83 -15.11 -10.70
C VAL A 303 6.01 -14.62 -9.86
N ASP A 304 5.75 -13.86 -8.81
CA ASP A 304 6.81 -13.24 -8.01
C ASP A 304 7.61 -14.30 -7.25
N ILE A 305 6.92 -15.33 -6.72
CA ILE A 305 7.53 -16.41 -5.95
C ILE A 305 6.95 -17.74 -6.40
N LEU A 306 7.82 -18.71 -6.63
CA LEU A 306 7.46 -20.10 -6.93
C LEU A 306 8.16 -21.05 -5.95
N ILE A 307 7.40 -22.00 -5.40
CA ILE A 307 7.90 -23.13 -4.60
C ILE A 307 7.60 -24.41 -5.40
N PRO A 308 8.55 -24.87 -6.21
CA PRO A 308 8.32 -25.91 -7.20
C PRO A 308 7.86 -27.25 -6.58
N GLU A 309 8.42 -27.61 -5.42
CA GLU A 309 8.14 -28.88 -4.75
C GLU A 309 6.69 -29.01 -4.28
N LEU A 310 6.00 -27.87 -4.17
CA LEU A 310 4.60 -27.81 -3.78
C LEU A 310 3.67 -27.37 -4.91
N ASN A 311 4.21 -27.09 -6.10
CA ASN A 311 3.50 -26.43 -7.19
C ASN A 311 2.74 -25.16 -6.70
N LEU A 312 3.38 -24.41 -5.81
CA LEU A 312 2.80 -23.21 -5.19
C LEU A 312 3.43 -21.95 -5.77
N ALA A 313 2.61 -21.14 -6.40
CA ALA A 313 2.94 -19.81 -6.88
C ALA A 313 2.33 -18.76 -5.96
N ILE A 314 3.04 -17.67 -5.74
CA ILE A 314 2.62 -16.55 -4.88
C ILE A 314 2.92 -15.24 -5.60
N ASP A 315 1.93 -14.35 -5.62
CA ASP A 315 2.07 -12.99 -6.11
C ASP A 315 1.97 -11.99 -4.96
N CYS A 316 2.83 -11.00 -5.00
CA CYS A 316 2.93 -9.90 -4.04
C CYS A 316 2.31 -8.64 -4.66
N ASN A 317 1.03 -8.40 -4.40
CA ASN A 317 0.27 -7.34 -5.06
C ASN A 317 0.43 -5.99 -4.34
N GLY A 318 1.30 -5.13 -4.84
CA GLY A 318 1.40 -3.72 -4.43
C GLY A 318 0.17 -2.93 -4.90
N LEU A 319 -0.38 -2.09 -4.04
CA LEU A 319 -1.67 -1.42 -4.29
C LEU A 319 -1.66 -0.52 -5.52
N TYR A 320 -0.59 0.21 -5.75
CA TYR A 320 -0.46 1.11 -6.90
C TYR A 320 -0.34 0.34 -8.22
N TRP A 321 0.59 -0.64 -8.28
CA TRP A 321 0.92 -1.35 -9.51
C TRP A 321 -0.17 -2.31 -10.00
N HIS A 322 -1.08 -2.71 -9.10
CA HIS A 322 -2.20 -3.59 -9.40
C HIS A 322 -3.55 -2.86 -9.47
N SER A 323 -3.56 -1.53 -9.41
CA SER A 323 -4.75 -0.70 -9.52
C SER A 323 -5.14 -0.40 -10.98
N GLU A 324 -6.34 0.16 -11.17
CA GLU A 324 -6.83 0.66 -12.46
C GLU A 324 -5.93 1.72 -13.11
N LEU A 325 -5.03 2.36 -12.35
CA LEU A 325 -4.06 3.32 -12.89
C LEU A 325 -2.96 2.64 -13.72
N GLN A 326 -2.72 1.34 -13.52
CA GLN A 326 -1.64 0.58 -14.14
C GLN A 326 -2.13 -0.66 -14.87
N LYS A 327 -3.32 -1.15 -14.55
CA LYS A 327 -3.95 -2.33 -15.15
C LYS A 327 -5.28 -1.92 -15.79
N GLU A 328 -5.33 -1.95 -17.11
CA GLU A 328 -6.56 -1.64 -17.87
C GLU A 328 -7.59 -2.77 -17.76
N ASP A 329 -7.13 -4.03 -17.59
CA ASP A 329 -7.99 -5.20 -17.52
C ASP A 329 -8.43 -5.47 -16.07
N ASN A 330 -9.69 -5.22 -15.78
CA ASN A 330 -10.31 -5.47 -14.47
C ASN A 330 -10.30 -6.96 -14.06
N PHE A 331 -10.14 -7.87 -15.02
CA PHE A 331 -10.09 -9.31 -14.79
C PHE A 331 -8.67 -9.87 -14.76
N TYR A 332 -7.65 -9.02 -14.75
CA TYR A 332 -6.25 -9.41 -14.81
C TYR A 332 -5.89 -10.50 -13.79
N HIS A 333 -6.26 -10.31 -12.51
CA HIS A 333 -5.91 -11.27 -11.45
C HIS A 333 -6.65 -12.60 -11.61
N TYR A 334 -7.92 -12.56 -12.03
CA TYR A 334 -8.68 -13.78 -12.32
C TYR A 334 -8.07 -14.57 -13.49
N LYS A 335 -7.82 -13.90 -14.61
CA LYS A 335 -7.20 -14.53 -15.80
C LYS A 335 -5.83 -15.11 -15.51
N LYS A 336 -4.99 -14.37 -14.78
CA LYS A 336 -3.68 -14.86 -14.34
C LYS A 336 -3.84 -16.10 -13.46
N LYS A 337 -4.75 -16.10 -12.51
CA LYS A 337 -5.02 -17.25 -11.64
C LYS A 337 -5.47 -18.47 -12.44
N GLU A 338 -6.44 -18.30 -13.32
CA GLU A 338 -6.94 -19.36 -14.19
C GLU A 338 -5.83 -19.94 -15.06
N PHE A 339 -5.01 -19.09 -15.67
CA PHE A 339 -3.86 -19.51 -16.48
C PHE A 339 -2.85 -20.33 -15.66
N ILE A 340 -2.42 -19.82 -14.50
CA ILE A 340 -1.42 -20.47 -13.64
C ILE A 340 -1.93 -21.80 -13.10
N GLU A 341 -3.22 -21.87 -12.70
CA GLU A 341 -3.81 -23.12 -12.20
C GLU A 341 -4.05 -24.15 -13.30
N ASN A 342 -4.34 -23.72 -14.53
CA ASN A 342 -4.37 -24.60 -15.71
C ASN A 342 -2.98 -25.16 -16.06
N CYS A 343 -1.90 -24.44 -15.71
CA CYS A 343 -0.53 -24.95 -15.82
C CYS A 343 -0.12 -25.90 -14.67
N GLY A 344 -1.03 -26.22 -13.75
CA GLY A 344 -0.82 -27.18 -12.66
C GLY A 344 -0.26 -26.60 -11.36
N TYR A 345 -0.17 -25.28 -11.23
CA TYR A 345 0.26 -24.59 -10.02
C TYR A 345 -0.94 -24.07 -9.23
N SER A 346 -0.82 -23.96 -7.91
CA SER A 346 -1.77 -23.23 -7.08
C SER A 346 -1.28 -21.78 -6.91
N LEU A 347 -2.07 -20.79 -7.32
CA LEU A 347 -1.69 -19.38 -7.18
C LEU A 347 -2.40 -18.73 -5.99
N ILE A 348 -1.66 -18.08 -5.13
CA ILE A 348 -2.19 -17.22 -4.05
C ILE A 348 -1.71 -15.79 -4.21
N TYR A 349 -2.52 -14.84 -3.71
CA TYR A 349 -2.24 -13.42 -3.76
C TYR A 349 -2.03 -12.86 -2.35
N ILE A 350 -0.92 -12.18 -2.13
CA ILE A 350 -0.66 -11.42 -0.89
C ILE A 350 -0.74 -9.95 -1.23
N TRP A 351 -1.55 -9.21 -0.49
CA TRP A 351 -1.76 -7.79 -0.71
C TRP A 351 -0.91 -6.96 0.25
N GLU A 352 -0.35 -5.87 -0.24
CA GLU A 352 0.58 -5.00 0.47
C GLU A 352 -0.02 -4.40 1.76
N ASP A 353 -1.28 -3.97 1.74
CA ASP A 353 -1.95 -3.39 2.90
C ASP A 353 -2.24 -4.43 4.01
N ASP A 354 -2.60 -5.66 3.62
CA ASP A 354 -2.77 -6.75 4.58
C ASP A 354 -1.42 -7.18 5.18
N TRP A 355 -0.35 -7.18 4.38
CA TRP A 355 1.00 -7.49 4.86
C TRP A 355 1.55 -6.44 5.81
N ASN A 356 1.27 -5.17 5.56
CA ASN A 356 1.72 -4.05 6.39
C ASN A 356 0.92 -3.90 7.70
N ASP A 357 -0.20 -4.61 7.84
CA ASP A 357 -0.94 -4.71 9.10
C ASP A 357 -0.34 -5.86 9.93
N ILE A 358 0.23 -5.54 11.08
CA ILE A 358 0.98 -6.50 11.92
C ILE A 358 0.13 -7.71 12.36
N TYR A 359 -1.17 -7.52 12.59
CA TYR A 359 -2.07 -8.61 13.00
C TYR A 359 -2.43 -9.50 11.81
N LYS A 360 -2.70 -8.90 10.66
CA LYS A 360 -2.98 -9.62 9.43
C LYS A 360 -1.73 -10.33 8.90
N LYS A 361 -0.55 -9.73 9.04
CA LYS A 361 0.73 -10.35 8.67
C LYS A 361 0.91 -11.70 9.36
N ASP A 362 0.67 -11.79 10.66
CA ASP A 362 0.79 -13.06 11.39
C ASP A 362 -0.23 -14.11 10.91
N ILE A 363 -1.47 -13.69 10.57
CA ILE A 363 -2.46 -14.58 9.97
C ILE A 363 -2.02 -15.05 8.57
N ILE A 364 -1.44 -14.16 7.76
CA ILE A 364 -0.89 -14.48 6.45
C ILE A 364 0.24 -15.50 6.59
N LEU A 365 1.17 -15.29 7.51
CA LEU A 365 2.27 -16.22 7.79
C LEU A 365 1.75 -17.60 8.21
N SER A 366 0.72 -17.65 9.04
CA SER A 366 0.05 -18.90 9.41
C SER A 366 -0.59 -19.61 8.21
N ARG A 367 -1.24 -18.87 7.30
CA ARG A 367 -1.82 -19.42 6.07
C ARG A 367 -0.74 -19.92 5.11
N LEU A 368 0.37 -19.18 4.96
CA LEU A 368 1.55 -19.60 4.20
C LEU A 368 2.13 -20.89 4.80
N SER A 369 2.32 -20.94 6.11
CA SER A 369 2.78 -22.15 6.82
C SER A 369 1.87 -23.35 6.57
N SER A 370 0.54 -23.13 6.50
CA SER A 370 -0.43 -24.19 6.12
C SER A 370 -0.24 -24.66 4.66
N LYS A 371 -0.09 -23.72 3.70
CA LYS A 371 0.17 -24.05 2.29
C LYS A 371 1.51 -24.76 2.10
N LEU A 372 2.51 -24.40 2.91
CA LEU A 372 3.82 -25.05 2.98
C LEU A 372 3.79 -26.39 3.72
N LYS A 373 2.64 -26.84 4.21
CA LYS A 373 2.44 -28.10 4.97
C LYS A 373 3.23 -28.16 6.30
N LEU A 374 3.48 -27.03 6.92
CA LEU A 374 4.29 -26.89 8.14
C LEU A 374 3.45 -26.82 9.43
N ASN A 375 2.14 -26.54 9.32
CA ASN A 375 1.27 -26.41 10.48
C ASN A 375 1.09 -27.74 11.24
N LYS A 376 0.93 -27.64 12.55
CA LYS A 376 0.57 -28.79 13.39
C LYS A 376 -0.79 -29.34 12.98
N HIS A 377 -0.89 -30.65 12.81
CA HIS A 377 -2.13 -31.32 12.47
C HIS A 377 -2.86 -31.81 13.70
N ILE A 378 -4.15 -31.49 13.80
CA ILE A 378 -5.09 -32.00 14.78
C ILE A 378 -6.21 -32.72 14.02
N TYR A 379 -6.57 -33.92 14.46
CA TYR A 379 -7.68 -34.65 13.86
C TYR A 379 -9.00 -34.27 14.51
N ALA A 380 -9.98 -33.84 13.74
CA ALA A 380 -11.29 -33.42 14.23
C ALA A 380 -12.01 -34.49 15.06
N ARG A 381 -11.77 -35.79 14.78
CA ARG A 381 -12.34 -36.90 15.60
C ARG A 381 -11.94 -36.82 17.07
N LYS A 382 -10.80 -36.19 17.39
CA LYS A 382 -10.32 -35.99 18.78
C LYS A 382 -10.83 -34.69 19.40
N CYS A 383 -11.57 -33.86 18.66
CA CYS A 383 -12.08 -32.59 19.13
C CYS A 383 -13.51 -32.73 19.62
N LEU A 384 -13.84 -31.99 20.67
CA LEU A 384 -15.22 -31.83 21.20
C LEU A 384 -15.89 -30.66 20.45
N ILE A 385 -17.19 -30.80 20.18
CA ILE A 385 -17.97 -29.71 19.59
C ILE A 385 -18.71 -28.99 20.72
N LYS A 386 -18.62 -27.65 20.75
CA LYS A 386 -19.39 -26.81 21.67
C LYS A 386 -19.98 -25.62 20.94
N GLU A 387 -21.18 -25.18 21.33
CA GLU A 387 -21.69 -23.87 20.90
C GLU A 387 -20.92 -22.78 21.62
N LEU A 388 -20.72 -21.67 20.95
CA LEU A 388 -19.87 -20.59 21.43
C LEU A 388 -20.68 -19.37 21.87
N THR A 389 -20.22 -18.72 22.93
CA THR A 389 -20.72 -17.39 23.28
C THR A 389 -20.33 -16.39 22.18
N PRO A 390 -21.12 -15.31 21.99
CA PRO A 390 -20.78 -14.27 21.03
C PRO A 390 -19.38 -13.68 21.25
N LYS A 391 -18.96 -13.49 22.47
CA LYS A 391 -17.64 -12.97 22.84
C LYS A 391 -16.53 -13.92 22.39
N LEU A 392 -16.59 -15.19 22.80
CA LEU A 392 -15.56 -16.18 22.47
C LEU A 392 -15.38 -16.35 20.93
N TYR A 393 -16.50 -16.40 20.20
CA TYR A 393 -16.49 -16.47 18.75
C TYR A 393 -15.85 -15.23 18.12
N ARG A 394 -16.23 -14.02 18.57
CA ARG A 394 -15.69 -12.76 18.09
C ARG A 394 -14.20 -12.67 18.32
N ASP A 395 -13.75 -12.92 19.54
CA ASP A 395 -12.34 -12.82 19.92
C ASP A 395 -11.49 -13.80 19.11
N PHE A 396 -11.94 -15.05 18.97
CA PHE A 396 -11.26 -16.06 18.15
C PHE A 396 -11.16 -15.66 16.68
N CYS A 397 -12.24 -15.17 16.07
CA CYS A 397 -12.22 -14.73 14.66
C CYS A 397 -11.34 -13.50 14.46
N ASN A 398 -11.34 -12.54 15.39
CA ASN A 398 -10.49 -11.36 15.30
C ASN A 398 -9.01 -11.72 15.38
N GLU A 399 -8.65 -12.72 16.16
CA GLU A 399 -7.27 -13.17 16.29
C GLU A 399 -6.78 -14.01 15.11
N ASN A 400 -7.67 -14.81 14.48
CA ASN A 400 -7.26 -15.88 13.58
C ASN A 400 -7.79 -15.74 12.14
N HIS A 401 -8.72 -14.81 11.86
CA HIS A 401 -9.30 -14.62 10.52
C HIS A 401 -8.89 -13.28 9.92
N LEU A 402 -8.44 -13.29 8.66
CA LEU A 402 -7.92 -12.11 7.95
C LEU A 402 -8.89 -10.91 7.94
N HIS A 403 -10.18 -11.17 7.83
CA HIS A 403 -11.24 -10.15 7.85
C HIS A 403 -11.95 -10.03 9.21
N GLY A 404 -11.36 -10.58 10.27
CA GLY A 404 -11.93 -10.54 11.63
C GLY A 404 -13.29 -11.20 11.75
N SER A 405 -13.99 -10.88 12.84
CA SER A 405 -15.31 -11.41 13.14
C SER A 405 -16.43 -10.73 12.36
N VAL A 406 -17.55 -11.44 12.22
CA VAL A 406 -18.83 -10.90 11.75
C VAL A 406 -19.94 -11.48 12.61
N ASN A 407 -21.01 -10.74 12.81
CA ASN A 407 -22.11 -11.22 13.63
C ASN A 407 -22.79 -12.43 12.97
N ALA A 408 -22.81 -13.54 13.67
CA ALA A 408 -23.38 -14.81 13.23
C ALA A 408 -24.55 -15.22 14.14
N SER A 409 -25.57 -15.89 13.57
CA SER A 409 -26.69 -16.43 14.34
C SER A 409 -26.33 -17.75 15.03
N ILE A 410 -25.60 -18.61 14.32
CA ILE A 410 -25.12 -19.91 14.83
C ILE A 410 -23.61 -19.81 14.93
N LYS A 411 -23.05 -20.16 16.06
CA LYS A 411 -21.63 -20.11 16.38
C LYS A 411 -21.23 -21.40 17.08
N VAL A 412 -20.39 -22.20 16.41
CA VAL A 412 -19.96 -23.52 16.91
C VAL A 412 -18.46 -23.66 16.78
N GLY A 413 -17.82 -24.30 17.72
CA GLY A 413 -16.36 -24.50 17.69
C GLY A 413 -15.95 -25.94 18.03
N LEU A 414 -14.76 -26.28 17.58
CA LEU A 414 -14.04 -27.48 17.94
C LEU A 414 -13.02 -27.16 19.03
N PHE A 415 -13.04 -28.00 20.09
CA PHE A 415 -12.10 -27.91 21.20
C PHE A 415 -11.20 -29.15 21.20
N PHE A 416 -9.92 -28.94 21.31
CA PHE A 416 -8.92 -29.99 21.51
C PHE A 416 -8.15 -29.70 22.79
N ASN A 417 -8.18 -30.62 23.75
CA ASN A 417 -7.61 -30.44 25.11
C ASN A 417 -8.06 -29.10 25.73
N ASP A 418 -9.39 -28.86 25.73
CA ASP A 418 -10.06 -27.64 26.20
C ASP A 418 -9.69 -26.33 25.50
N GLU A 419 -8.82 -26.37 24.50
CA GLU A 419 -8.48 -25.23 23.68
C GLU A 419 -9.36 -25.15 22.42
N LEU A 420 -9.90 -23.96 22.11
CA LEU A 420 -10.66 -23.70 20.89
C LEU A 420 -9.71 -23.66 19.69
N VAL A 421 -9.92 -24.56 18.72
CA VAL A 421 -9.00 -24.73 17.56
C VAL A 421 -9.63 -24.41 16.21
N GLU A 422 -10.95 -24.46 16.08
CA GLU A 422 -11.64 -24.12 14.84
C GLU A 422 -13.07 -23.68 15.13
N VAL A 423 -13.57 -22.71 14.39
CA VAL A 423 -14.94 -22.19 14.54
C VAL A 423 -15.66 -22.11 13.20
N ILE A 424 -16.98 -22.29 13.25
CA ILE A 424 -17.90 -21.99 12.16
C ILE A 424 -18.94 -20.98 12.63
N GLY A 425 -19.24 -20.00 11.78
CA GLY A 425 -20.26 -19.00 12.02
C GLY A 425 -21.23 -18.89 10.85
N LEU A 426 -22.54 -19.09 11.11
CA LEU A 426 -23.58 -18.95 10.09
C LEU A 426 -24.52 -17.80 10.44
N GLY A 427 -24.90 -17.03 9.41
CA GLY A 427 -25.94 -16.00 9.47
C GLY A 427 -27.20 -16.46 8.73
N LYS A 428 -28.37 -15.98 9.17
CA LYS A 428 -29.58 -16.15 8.36
C LYS A 428 -29.40 -15.38 7.04
N SER A 429 -29.75 -16.00 5.94
CA SER A 429 -29.72 -15.36 4.64
C SER A 429 -30.49 -14.05 4.66
N ARG A 430 -29.91 -12.98 4.16
CA ARG A 430 -30.65 -11.75 3.86
C ARG A 430 -31.65 -12.09 2.75
N LYS A 431 -32.92 -11.74 2.94
CA LYS A 431 -33.96 -11.93 1.90
C LYS A 431 -33.53 -11.17 0.65
N LEU A 432 -32.89 -11.86 -0.28
CA LEU A 432 -32.66 -11.32 -1.61
C LEU A 432 -34.02 -11.25 -2.33
N ILE A 433 -34.33 -10.09 -2.89
CA ILE A 433 -35.51 -9.87 -3.74
C ILE A 433 -35.46 -10.93 -4.85
N GLY A 434 -36.42 -11.91 -4.81
CA GLY A 434 -36.54 -12.95 -5.83
C GLY A 434 -36.38 -14.40 -5.39
N ASN A 435 -36.01 -14.71 -4.17
CA ASN A 435 -36.00 -16.09 -3.68
C ASN A 435 -37.37 -16.49 -3.09
N ASN A 436 -37.80 -17.72 -3.37
CA ASN A 436 -39.03 -18.30 -2.81
C ASN A 436 -39.04 -18.12 -1.29
N LYS A 437 -40.15 -17.59 -0.77
CA LYS A 437 -40.31 -17.15 0.63
C LYS A 437 -40.20 -18.27 1.67
N ASP A 438 -40.15 -19.52 1.25
CA ASP A 438 -40.31 -20.69 2.14
C ASP A 438 -39.03 -21.44 2.48
N GLU A 439 -37.87 -21.12 1.87
CA GLU A 439 -36.60 -21.80 2.16
C GLU A 439 -35.70 -20.95 3.08
N VAL A 440 -35.57 -21.38 4.34
CA VAL A 440 -34.60 -20.78 5.27
C VAL A 440 -33.20 -21.21 4.85
N SER A 441 -32.51 -20.34 4.13
CA SER A 441 -31.10 -20.53 3.78
C SER A 441 -30.18 -19.79 4.75
N TYR A 442 -29.01 -20.34 4.99
CA TYR A 442 -27.97 -19.72 5.80
C TYR A 442 -26.78 -19.35 4.95
N GLU A 443 -26.06 -18.32 5.39
CA GLU A 443 -24.75 -17.95 4.83
C GLU A 443 -23.66 -18.45 5.77
N LEU A 444 -22.68 -19.19 5.25
CA LEU A 444 -21.46 -19.48 5.96
C LEU A 444 -20.59 -18.22 5.96
N LEU A 445 -20.65 -17.48 7.05
CA LEU A 445 -19.99 -16.18 7.20
C LEU A 445 -18.50 -16.31 7.55
N ARG A 446 -18.17 -17.28 8.39
CA ARG A 446 -16.80 -17.54 8.83
C ARG A 446 -16.55 -19.03 9.02
N LEU A 447 -15.45 -19.47 8.46
CA LEU A 447 -14.76 -20.71 8.83
C LEU A 447 -13.34 -20.29 9.20
N CYS A 448 -12.95 -20.52 10.44
CA CYS A 448 -11.70 -20.00 10.98
C CYS A 448 -11.02 -21.04 11.85
N THR A 449 -9.78 -21.36 11.51
CA THR A 449 -8.92 -22.27 12.28
C THR A 449 -7.87 -21.45 13.03
N LYS A 450 -7.47 -21.90 14.22
CA LYS A 450 -6.41 -21.28 15.00
C LYS A 450 -5.11 -21.20 14.21
N LYS A 451 -4.38 -20.10 14.33
CA LYS A 451 -3.09 -19.90 13.67
C LYS A 451 -2.13 -21.08 13.91
N TYR A 452 -1.37 -21.44 12.87
CA TYR A 452 -0.37 -22.51 12.86
C TYR A 452 -0.89 -23.92 13.17
N ILE A 453 -2.21 -24.12 13.07
CA ILE A 453 -2.87 -25.41 13.23
C ILE A 453 -3.71 -25.73 12.00
N ASN A 454 -3.72 -26.99 11.60
CA ASN A 454 -4.65 -27.55 10.61
C ASN A 454 -5.53 -28.60 11.27
N VAL A 455 -6.84 -28.40 11.28
CA VAL A 455 -7.79 -29.37 11.85
C VAL A 455 -8.32 -30.27 10.73
N ILE A 456 -7.74 -31.47 10.62
CA ILE A 456 -8.09 -32.44 9.57
C ILE A 456 -9.52 -32.95 9.80
N GLY A 457 -10.41 -32.71 8.81
CA GLY A 457 -11.84 -33.04 8.88
C GLY A 457 -12.67 -32.09 9.76
N GLY A 458 -12.10 -30.95 10.21
CA GLY A 458 -12.78 -29.98 11.08
C GLY A 458 -13.98 -29.38 10.41
N PHE A 459 -13.81 -28.81 9.22
CA PHE A 459 -14.89 -28.22 8.45
C PHE A 459 -16.06 -29.18 8.24
N SER A 460 -15.81 -30.40 7.77
CA SER A 460 -16.87 -31.40 7.55
C SER A 460 -17.56 -31.79 8.85
N LYS A 461 -16.82 -31.92 9.96
CA LYS A 461 -17.39 -32.22 11.28
C LYS A 461 -18.31 -31.12 11.78
N LEU A 462 -17.87 -29.86 11.67
CA LEU A 462 -18.67 -28.68 12.04
C LEU A 462 -19.92 -28.57 11.16
N MET A 463 -19.78 -28.75 9.84
CA MET A 463 -20.89 -28.73 8.88
C MET A 463 -21.95 -29.78 9.24
N ASN A 464 -21.56 -31.04 9.44
CA ASN A 464 -22.48 -32.10 9.80
C ASN A 464 -23.23 -31.79 11.10
N TYR A 465 -22.54 -31.25 12.11
CA TYR A 465 -23.16 -30.86 13.36
C TYR A 465 -24.22 -29.77 13.18
N VAL A 466 -23.87 -28.65 12.48
CA VAL A 466 -24.80 -27.53 12.34
C VAL A 466 -25.99 -27.88 11.46
N ILE A 467 -25.79 -28.66 10.39
CA ILE A 467 -26.86 -29.14 9.51
C ILE A 467 -27.88 -29.99 10.29
N ASN A 468 -27.40 -30.96 11.08
CA ASN A 468 -28.26 -31.86 11.81
C ASN A 468 -28.94 -31.17 12.99
N LYS A 469 -28.18 -30.43 13.79
CA LYS A 469 -28.71 -29.79 15.00
C LYS A 469 -29.73 -28.70 14.72
N PHE A 470 -29.49 -27.89 13.70
CA PHE A 470 -30.33 -26.74 13.35
C PHE A 470 -31.27 -27.03 12.18
N ASN A 471 -31.32 -28.28 11.70
CA ASN A 471 -32.14 -28.75 10.57
C ASN A 471 -32.03 -27.83 9.33
N ILE A 472 -30.77 -27.56 8.89
CA ILE A 472 -30.48 -26.65 7.81
C ILE A 472 -30.60 -27.37 6.46
N ASN A 473 -31.37 -26.83 5.53
CA ASN A 473 -31.57 -27.40 4.20
C ASN A 473 -30.63 -26.82 3.15
N SER A 474 -30.25 -25.54 3.29
CA SER A 474 -29.41 -24.86 2.31
C SER A 474 -28.41 -23.91 2.98
N ILE A 475 -27.17 -23.95 2.53
CA ILE A 475 -26.11 -23.02 2.98
C ILE A 475 -25.39 -22.51 1.73
N TYR A 476 -25.15 -21.23 1.64
CA TYR A 476 -24.24 -20.67 0.63
C TYR A 476 -23.02 -20.01 1.31
N SER A 477 -21.93 -19.90 0.57
CA SER A 477 -20.68 -19.26 1.04
C SER A 477 -19.95 -18.58 -0.10
N TYR A 478 -19.15 -17.60 0.25
CA TYR A 478 -18.21 -16.96 -0.66
C TYR A 478 -16.78 -17.23 -0.16
N ALA A 479 -15.93 -17.71 -1.05
CA ALA A 479 -14.54 -17.97 -0.73
C ALA A 479 -13.60 -17.16 -1.64
N ASP A 480 -12.70 -16.41 -1.00
CA ASP A 480 -11.76 -15.49 -1.64
C ASP A 480 -10.73 -16.26 -2.48
N LEU A 481 -10.72 -16.01 -3.78
CA LEU A 481 -9.79 -16.58 -4.74
C LEU A 481 -8.34 -16.13 -4.53
N SER A 482 -8.08 -15.16 -3.68
CA SER A 482 -6.70 -14.86 -3.26
C SER A 482 -6.06 -16.03 -2.50
N TRP A 483 -6.87 -16.91 -1.86
CA TRP A 483 -6.37 -17.94 -0.95
C TRP A 483 -6.77 -19.37 -1.31
N ILE A 484 -7.85 -19.55 -2.10
CA ILE A 484 -8.32 -20.87 -2.52
C ILE A 484 -8.02 -21.11 -4.00
N ASP A 485 -7.95 -22.38 -4.40
CA ASP A 485 -7.90 -22.77 -5.80
C ASP A 485 -9.28 -22.70 -6.48
N LEU A 486 -9.30 -22.62 -7.81
CA LEU A 486 -10.53 -22.57 -8.60
C LEU A 486 -11.35 -23.87 -8.50
N LYS A 487 -10.75 -24.99 -8.07
CA LYS A 487 -11.43 -26.26 -7.84
C LYS A 487 -12.23 -26.27 -6.55
N GLY A 488 -11.92 -25.39 -5.59
CA GLY A 488 -12.63 -25.25 -4.33
C GLY A 488 -12.63 -26.50 -3.47
N THR A 489 -11.54 -27.27 -3.50
CA THR A 489 -11.43 -28.64 -2.97
C THR A 489 -11.96 -28.79 -1.54
N SER A 490 -11.67 -27.86 -0.64
CA SER A 490 -12.12 -27.91 0.77
C SER A 490 -13.64 -27.86 0.91
N TYR A 491 -14.30 -27.03 0.12
CA TYR A 491 -15.76 -26.89 0.11
C TYR A 491 -16.42 -28.09 -0.54
N ILE A 492 -15.92 -28.53 -1.70
CA ILE A 492 -16.42 -29.73 -2.40
C ILE A 492 -16.38 -30.95 -1.49
N ASN A 493 -15.26 -31.19 -0.81
CA ASN A 493 -15.09 -32.30 0.14
C ASN A 493 -16.03 -32.20 1.36
N SER A 494 -16.61 -31.02 1.61
CA SER A 494 -17.59 -30.78 2.69
C SER A 494 -19.04 -30.78 2.19
N GLY A 495 -19.27 -31.21 0.94
CA GLY A 495 -20.60 -31.39 0.37
C GLY A 495 -21.18 -30.16 -0.35
N PHE A 496 -20.39 -29.13 -0.55
CA PHE A 496 -20.77 -27.98 -1.38
C PHE A 496 -20.52 -28.27 -2.88
N TYR A 497 -21.18 -27.53 -3.74
CA TYR A 497 -20.84 -27.41 -5.15
C TYR A 497 -20.62 -25.95 -5.52
N ILE A 498 -19.86 -25.69 -6.57
CA ILE A 498 -19.59 -24.35 -7.09
C ILE A 498 -20.85 -23.90 -7.85
N ASP A 499 -21.39 -22.76 -7.46
CA ASP A 499 -22.51 -22.11 -8.13
C ASP A 499 -22.01 -21.21 -9.27
N LYS A 500 -21.13 -20.28 -8.95
CA LYS A 500 -20.53 -19.37 -9.92
C LYS A 500 -19.27 -18.68 -9.38
N VAL A 501 -18.52 -18.12 -10.31
CA VAL A 501 -17.45 -17.15 -10.01
C VAL A 501 -18.07 -15.75 -9.88
N ILE A 502 -17.59 -14.96 -8.93
CA ILE A 502 -17.85 -13.54 -8.79
C ILE A 502 -16.51 -12.84 -8.97
N ASP A 503 -16.27 -12.34 -10.18
CA ASP A 503 -14.99 -11.91 -10.69
C ASP A 503 -14.81 -10.40 -10.83
N ASN A 504 -15.85 -9.61 -10.67
CA ASN A 504 -15.81 -8.16 -10.89
C ASN A 504 -15.97 -7.37 -9.58
N GLU A 505 -15.35 -7.83 -8.49
CA GLU A 505 -15.31 -7.11 -7.24
C GLU A 505 -14.09 -6.21 -7.16
N TYR A 506 -14.30 -4.99 -6.66
CA TYR A 506 -13.21 -4.03 -6.45
C TYR A 506 -13.27 -3.38 -5.07
N TRP A 507 -12.13 -2.89 -4.65
CA TRP A 507 -11.98 -2.02 -3.49
C TRP A 507 -11.52 -0.64 -3.92
N TRP A 508 -11.84 0.36 -3.12
CA TRP A 508 -11.21 1.66 -3.22
C TRP A 508 -9.90 1.67 -2.43
N VAL A 509 -8.82 2.14 -3.04
CA VAL A 509 -7.57 2.39 -2.33
C VAL A 509 -7.62 3.80 -1.75
N VAL A 510 -7.77 3.86 -0.44
CA VAL A 510 -7.88 5.10 0.33
C VAL A 510 -6.77 5.11 1.37
N ASN A 511 -5.88 6.10 1.33
CA ASN A 511 -4.73 6.21 2.23
C ASN A 511 -3.87 4.92 2.29
N ASN A 512 -3.61 4.31 1.16
CA ASN A 512 -2.85 3.05 1.01
C ASN A 512 -3.48 1.84 1.73
N ILE A 513 -4.79 1.79 1.82
CA ILE A 513 -5.56 0.66 2.36
C ILE A 513 -6.71 0.37 1.40
N ARG A 514 -6.96 -0.91 1.13
CA ARG A 514 -8.14 -1.36 0.37
C ARG A 514 -9.37 -1.26 1.26
N GLU A 515 -10.29 -0.42 0.86
CA GLU A 515 -11.55 -0.23 1.55
C GLU A 515 -12.73 -0.75 0.71
N ASN A 516 -13.71 -1.34 1.40
CA ASN A 516 -14.88 -1.88 0.74
C ASN A 516 -15.66 -0.77 0.01
N ARG A 517 -16.00 -1.02 -1.27
CA ARG A 517 -16.78 -0.09 -2.09
C ARG A 517 -18.09 0.37 -1.44
N LEU A 518 -18.70 -0.48 -0.62
CA LEU A 518 -19.94 -0.14 0.09
C LEU A 518 -19.77 1.01 1.09
N ASN A 519 -18.55 1.37 1.45
CA ASN A 519 -18.27 2.55 2.28
C ASN A 519 -18.38 3.86 1.48
N TYR A 520 -18.31 3.78 0.15
CA TYR A 520 -18.23 4.92 -0.76
C TYR A 520 -19.35 4.93 -1.80
N THR A 521 -20.49 4.30 -1.53
CA THR A 521 -21.63 4.34 -2.45
C THR A 521 -22.07 5.78 -2.73
N LYS A 522 -22.59 6.05 -3.94
CA LYS A 522 -23.04 7.39 -4.35
C LYS A 522 -23.93 8.04 -3.29
N SER A 523 -24.88 7.30 -2.69
CA SER A 523 -25.78 7.82 -1.67
C SER A 523 -25.02 8.29 -0.41
N LYS A 524 -24.02 7.55 0.03
CA LYS A 524 -23.17 7.93 1.17
C LYS A 524 -22.31 9.15 0.85
N LEU A 525 -21.70 9.19 -0.34
CA LEU A 525 -20.89 10.33 -0.77
C LEU A 525 -21.73 11.60 -0.87
N VAL A 526 -22.94 11.53 -1.42
CA VAL A 526 -23.88 12.66 -1.47
C VAL A 526 -24.28 13.10 -0.05
N SER A 527 -24.51 12.16 0.87
CA SER A 527 -24.80 12.52 2.28
C SER A 527 -23.63 13.21 2.99
N LEU A 528 -22.39 13.00 2.51
CA LEU A 528 -21.18 13.70 2.99
C LEU A 528 -20.97 15.06 2.30
N GLY A 529 -21.88 15.50 1.42
CA GLY A 529 -21.85 16.81 0.78
C GLY A 529 -21.16 16.86 -0.59
N TYR A 530 -20.90 15.71 -1.22
CA TYR A 530 -20.41 15.67 -2.60
C TYR A 530 -21.55 15.89 -3.60
N ASP A 531 -21.20 16.35 -4.80
CA ASP A 531 -22.17 16.69 -5.84
C ASP A 531 -22.97 15.45 -6.27
N LYS A 532 -24.31 15.55 -6.15
CA LYS A 532 -25.25 14.49 -6.55
C LYS A 532 -25.28 14.18 -8.06
N HIS A 533 -24.78 15.11 -8.89
CA HIS A 533 -24.72 14.93 -10.34
C HIS A 533 -23.53 14.08 -10.78
N LEU A 534 -22.48 13.97 -9.95
CA LEU A 534 -21.33 13.11 -10.21
C LEU A 534 -21.64 11.65 -9.85
N THR A 535 -21.00 10.75 -10.58
CA THR A 535 -20.99 9.31 -10.25
C THR A 535 -20.08 9.02 -9.04
N GLU A 536 -20.23 7.84 -8.43
CA GLU A 536 -19.30 7.35 -7.38
C GLU A 536 -17.85 7.46 -7.84
N ILE A 537 -17.57 7.02 -9.07
CA ILE A 537 -16.23 6.97 -9.64
C ILE A 537 -15.65 8.38 -9.82
N GLU A 538 -16.42 9.30 -10.39
CA GLU A 538 -15.97 10.69 -10.59
C GLU A 538 -15.66 11.38 -9.27
N ILE A 539 -16.49 11.16 -8.23
CA ILE A 539 -16.23 11.71 -6.89
C ILE A 539 -14.92 11.14 -6.32
N MET A 540 -14.76 9.82 -6.36
CA MET A 540 -13.58 9.17 -5.79
C MET A 540 -12.29 9.53 -6.54
N HIS A 541 -12.34 9.62 -7.88
CA HIS A 541 -11.20 10.07 -8.68
C HIS A 541 -10.85 11.55 -8.41
N SER A 542 -11.84 12.42 -8.18
CA SER A 542 -11.57 13.81 -7.79
C SER A 542 -10.84 13.92 -6.45
N LEU A 543 -11.01 12.92 -5.58
CA LEU A 543 -10.30 12.77 -4.31
C LEU A 543 -8.94 12.08 -4.45
N LYS A 544 -8.54 11.71 -5.68
CA LYS A 544 -7.31 10.96 -6.00
C LYS A 544 -7.27 9.54 -5.41
N TYR A 545 -8.42 8.94 -5.20
CA TYR A 545 -8.56 7.54 -4.87
C TYR A 545 -8.81 6.74 -6.15
N TYR A 546 -8.37 5.50 -6.18
CA TYR A 546 -8.45 4.63 -7.34
C TYR A 546 -8.94 3.23 -6.95
N ARG A 547 -9.47 2.51 -7.92
CA ARG A 547 -9.96 1.15 -7.73
C ARG A 547 -8.84 0.14 -7.90
N ILE A 548 -8.98 -0.96 -7.18
CA ILE A 548 -8.17 -2.15 -7.35
C ILE A 548 -9.07 -3.37 -7.43
N PHE A 549 -8.85 -4.21 -8.44
CA PHE A 549 -9.66 -5.40 -8.70
C PHE A 549 -8.89 -6.64 -8.25
N GLY A 550 -9.56 -7.51 -7.49
CA GLY A 550 -9.00 -8.77 -7.05
C GLY A 550 -9.31 -9.94 -7.99
N PRO A 551 -8.91 -11.16 -7.63
CA PRO A 551 -9.24 -12.36 -8.40
C PRO A 551 -10.71 -12.77 -8.26
N GLY A 552 -11.47 -12.13 -7.38
CA GLY A 552 -12.88 -12.44 -7.12
C GLY A 552 -13.10 -13.51 -6.06
N ASN A 553 -14.32 -14.04 -6.04
CA ASN A 553 -14.77 -15.05 -5.09
C ASN A 553 -15.44 -16.23 -5.80
N LEU A 554 -15.31 -17.44 -5.25
CA LEU A 554 -16.17 -18.56 -5.61
C LEU A 554 -17.40 -18.58 -4.72
N LYS A 555 -18.57 -18.60 -5.34
CA LYS A 555 -19.83 -18.86 -4.62
C LYS A 555 -20.10 -20.35 -4.58
N PHE A 556 -20.27 -20.86 -3.36
CA PHE A 556 -20.58 -22.24 -3.08
C PHE A 556 -22.00 -22.38 -2.55
N ILE A 557 -22.66 -23.50 -2.88
CA ILE A 557 -23.96 -23.87 -2.36
C ILE A 557 -23.90 -25.30 -1.83
N TYR A 558 -24.41 -25.49 -0.60
CA TYR A 558 -24.77 -26.77 -0.03
C TYR A 558 -26.29 -26.93 -0.04
N LYS A 559 -26.80 -28.06 -0.52
CA LYS A 559 -28.22 -28.44 -0.38
C LYS A 559 -28.31 -29.83 0.22
N LYS A 560 -29.13 -29.96 1.27
CA LYS A 560 -29.46 -31.25 1.84
C LYS A 560 -30.21 -32.06 0.78
N LYS A 561 -29.72 -33.26 0.46
CA LYS A 561 -30.43 -34.15 -0.45
C LYS A 561 -31.79 -34.48 0.18
N SER A 562 -32.87 -34.26 -0.55
CA SER A 562 -34.17 -34.84 -0.21
C SER A 562 -34.00 -36.36 -0.30
N LEU A 563 -34.28 -37.05 0.81
CA LEU A 563 -34.32 -38.51 0.82
C LEU A 563 -35.50 -39.00 0.03
#